data_fe1e0b951cd10e2058f0dba8a4ae6f6c
#
_entry.id   fe1e0b951cd10e2058f0dba8a4ae6f6c
#
_cell.length_a   1.000
_cell.length_b   1.000
_cell.length_c   1.000
_cell.angle_alpha   90.00
_cell.angle_beta   90.00
_cell.angle_gamma   90.00
#
_symmetry.space_group_name_H-M   'P 1'
#
loop_
_entity.id
_entity.type
_entity.pdbx_description
1 polymer ?
#
loop_
_entity_poly.entity_id
_entity_poly.type
_entity_poly.pdbx_seq_one_letter_code
_entity_poly.pdbx_strand_id
1 'polypeptide(L)'
;VILATGHSARDVYRWLAANNVTIEAKGIAVGVRLEHPAMLIDQIQYHNKNGRGKYLPAAEYSFVTQAEGRGVYSVCMCPGGFIVPAASGPEQVVVNGMSPANRGSRWSNSGMVVEIQPEDLGNEELKMRNEELAAQQDEQLMALNPNLKSSQLSEINSQLLSVLHFQEELERQCWLQRGRRQTAPAQRMLDFTRKKLSYDLPESSYSPGLIS
;
A
#
# COMPACT_ATOMS: atom_id res chain seq x y z
N VAL A 1 -28.17 -10.18 7.92
CA VAL A 1 -27.00 -9.63 8.61
C VAL A 1 -26.26 -8.71 7.64
N ILE A 2 -25.85 -7.53 8.09
CA ILE A 2 -25.01 -6.61 7.30
C ILE A 2 -23.62 -6.61 7.94
N LEU A 3 -22.59 -6.95 7.15
CA LEU A 3 -21.19 -6.91 7.54
C LEU A 3 -20.53 -5.70 6.89
N ALA A 4 -20.11 -4.71 7.69
CA ALA A 4 -19.56 -3.44 7.22
C ALA A 4 -18.33 -3.03 8.07
N THR A 5 -17.36 -3.93 8.20
CA THR A 5 -16.18 -3.79 9.08
C THR A 5 -15.03 -3.02 8.45
N GLY A 6 -15.12 -2.70 7.15
CA GLY A 6 -14.06 -2.06 6.38
C GLY A 6 -12.99 -3.05 5.90
N HIS A 7 -12.11 -2.58 5.01
CA HIS A 7 -11.11 -3.42 4.35
C HIS A 7 -9.94 -3.85 5.25
N SER A 8 -9.74 -3.19 6.39
CA SER A 8 -8.64 -3.50 7.31
C SER A 8 -8.98 -4.54 8.37
N ALA A 9 -10.22 -5.05 8.39
CA ALA A 9 -10.67 -6.08 9.32
C ALA A 9 -10.23 -7.48 8.85
N ARG A 10 -8.92 -7.72 8.87
CA ARG A 10 -8.28 -8.96 8.37
C ARG A 10 -8.66 -10.19 9.18
N ASP A 11 -8.90 -10.02 10.46
CA ASP A 11 -9.44 -11.03 11.38
C ASP A 11 -10.80 -11.55 10.94
N VAL A 12 -11.66 -10.69 10.41
CA VAL A 12 -12.97 -11.09 9.87
C VAL A 12 -12.81 -11.98 8.63
N TYR A 13 -11.91 -11.69 7.71
CA TYR A 13 -11.64 -12.55 6.55
C TYR A 13 -11.15 -13.93 6.98
N ARG A 14 -10.24 -14.00 7.94
CA ARG A 14 -9.77 -15.27 8.50
C ARG A 14 -10.88 -16.04 9.19
N TRP A 15 -11.72 -15.36 9.96
CA TRP A 15 -12.86 -15.98 10.61
C TRP A 15 -13.85 -16.58 9.61
N LEU A 16 -14.18 -15.84 8.54
CA LEU A 16 -15.07 -16.31 7.48
C LEU A 16 -14.51 -17.57 6.81
N ALA A 17 -13.23 -17.55 6.42
CA ALA A 17 -12.55 -18.68 5.80
C ALA A 17 -12.51 -19.91 6.71
N ALA A 18 -12.14 -19.74 7.98
CA ALA A 18 -12.06 -20.82 8.97
C ALA A 18 -13.41 -21.47 9.29
N ASN A 19 -14.51 -20.73 9.10
CA ASN A 19 -15.86 -21.20 9.37
C ASN A 19 -16.65 -21.60 8.11
N ASN A 20 -15.96 -21.88 7.01
CA ASN A 20 -16.53 -22.33 5.74
C ASN A 20 -17.59 -21.37 5.14
N VAL A 21 -17.44 -20.08 5.41
CA VAL A 21 -18.22 -19.06 4.69
C VAL A 21 -17.56 -18.85 3.34
N THR A 22 -18.34 -18.92 2.28
CA THR A 22 -17.80 -18.74 0.90
C THR A 22 -17.24 -17.34 0.73
N ILE A 23 -15.94 -17.26 0.49
CA ILE A 23 -15.19 -16.05 0.10
C ILE A 23 -14.35 -16.37 -1.14
N GLU A 24 -13.93 -15.35 -1.85
CA GLU A 24 -13.02 -15.48 -2.99
C GLU A 24 -11.92 -14.43 -2.92
N ALA A 25 -10.72 -14.79 -3.34
CA ALA A 25 -9.64 -13.82 -3.51
C ALA A 25 -9.95 -12.89 -4.69
N LYS A 26 -9.72 -11.60 -4.51
CA LYS A 26 -9.86 -10.58 -5.56
C LYS A 26 -8.57 -9.81 -5.73
N GLY A 27 -8.38 -9.24 -6.93
CA GLY A 27 -7.25 -8.36 -7.21
C GLY A 27 -7.18 -7.17 -6.26
N ILE A 28 -5.98 -6.72 -6.00
CA ILE A 28 -5.67 -5.52 -5.22
C ILE A 28 -4.82 -4.57 -6.03
N ALA A 29 -4.81 -3.31 -5.63
CA ALA A 29 -3.92 -2.30 -6.17
C ALA A 29 -2.73 -2.08 -5.22
N VAL A 30 -1.52 -2.30 -5.71
CA VAL A 30 -0.27 -2.20 -4.96
C VAL A 30 0.63 -1.16 -5.60
N GLY A 31 1.35 -0.40 -4.80
CA GLY A 31 2.26 0.61 -5.34
C GLY A 31 2.94 1.45 -4.28
N VAL A 32 3.34 2.64 -4.71
CA VAL A 32 4.08 3.60 -3.91
C VAL A 32 3.32 4.91 -3.76
N ARG A 33 3.63 5.67 -2.73
CA ARG A 33 3.14 7.03 -2.61
C ARG A 33 4.20 8.02 -3.07
N LEU A 34 3.85 8.84 -4.03
CA LEU A 34 4.68 9.92 -4.55
C LEU A 34 4.37 11.20 -3.78
N GLU A 35 5.40 11.90 -3.33
CA GLU A 35 5.29 13.21 -2.73
C GLU A 35 6.11 14.23 -3.51
N HIS A 36 5.59 15.44 -3.62
CA HIS A 36 6.22 16.55 -4.33
C HIS A 36 5.76 17.90 -3.77
N PRO A 37 6.49 19.00 -4.05
CA PRO A 37 6.05 20.33 -3.66
C PRO A 37 4.68 20.67 -4.28
N ALA A 38 3.74 21.15 -3.47
CA ALA A 38 2.43 21.59 -3.94
C ALA A 38 2.51 22.66 -5.04
N MET A 39 3.48 23.57 -4.90
CA MET A 39 3.76 24.61 -5.90
C MET A 39 4.07 24.03 -7.28
N LEU A 40 4.79 22.91 -7.36
CA LEU A 40 5.07 22.24 -8.63
C LEU A 40 3.79 21.81 -9.34
N ILE A 41 2.85 21.24 -8.59
CA ILE A 41 1.56 20.79 -9.16
C ILE A 41 0.70 21.98 -9.55
N ASP A 42 0.65 23.01 -8.71
CA ASP A 42 -0.03 24.27 -9.04
C ASP A 42 0.52 24.89 -10.34
N GLN A 43 1.85 24.92 -10.52
CA GLN A 43 2.49 25.44 -11.74
C GLN A 43 2.11 24.63 -12.98
N ILE A 44 2.13 23.30 -12.87
CA ILE A 44 1.80 22.39 -13.99
C ILE A 44 0.34 22.55 -14.37
N GLN A 45 -0.57 22.46 -13.42
CA GLN A 45 -2.02 22.44 -13.70
C GLN A 45 -2.60 23.79 -14.09
N TYR A 46 -2.07 24.86 -13.52
CA TYR A 46 -2.53 26.23 -13.83
C TYR A 46 -1.69 26.93 -14.90
N HIS A 47 -0.65 26.27 -15.42
CA HIS A 47 0.27 26.85 -16.42
C HIS A 47 0.82 28.21 -16.01
N ASN A 48 1.09 28.38 -14.71
CA ASN A 48 1.51 29.65 -14.12
C ASN A 48 2.74 29.44 -13.24
N LYS A 49 3.84 30.11 -13.56
CA LYS A 49 5.09 30.05 -12.79
C LYS A 49 4.95 30.46 -11.32
N ASN A 50 3.94 31.26 -10.99
CA ASN A 50 3.64 31.70 -9.63
C ASN A 50 2.64 30.76 -8.91
N GLY A 51 2.29 29.60 -9.52
CA GLY A 51 1.34 28.65 -8.97
C GLY A 51 -0.10 29.17 -9.01
N ARG A 52 -0.91 28.73 -8.04
CA ARG A 52 -2.36 28.98 -8.00
C ARG A 52 -2.77 30.42 -7.61
N GLY A 53 -1.85 31.22 -7.07
CA GLY A 53 -2.18 32.55 -6.58
C GLY A 53 -3.15 32.54 -5.38
N LYS A 54 -3.92 33.61 -5.22
CA LYS A 54 -4.81 33.83 -4.04
C LYS A 54 -6.17 33.12 -4.15
N TYR A 55 -6.68 32.92 -5.36
CA TYR A 55 -8.09 32.58 -5.59
C TYR A 55 -8.33 31.13 -6.03
N LEU A 56 -7.32 30.47 -6.56
CA LEU A 56 -7.47 29.10 -7.03
C LEU A 56 -7.24 28.10 -5.88
N PRO A 57 -7.94 26.95 -5.89
CA PRO A 57 -7.70 25.87 -4.93
C PRO A 57 -6.31 25.23 -5.15
N ALA A 58 -5.87 24.39 -4.21
CA ALA A 58 -4.71 23.53 -4.43
C ALA A 58 -4.98 22.62 -5.62
N ALA A 59 -4.03 22.56 -6.55
CA ALA A 59 -4.20 21.80 -7.78
C ALA A 59 -4.21 20.29 -7.53
N GLU A 60 -5.03 19.59 -8.30
CA GLU A 60 -5.17 18.13 -8.27
C GLU A 60 -4.75 17.54 -9.62
N TYR A 61 -4.38 16.28 -9.61
CA TYR A 61 -4.16 15.51 -10.84
C TYR A 61 -4.63 14.07 -10.67
N SER A 62 -4.93 13.47 -11.79
CA SER A 62 -5.10 12.02 -11.91
C SER A 62 -4.45 11.55 -13.21
N PHE A 63 -4.00 10.32 -13.23
CA PHE A 63 -3.53 9.68 -14.45
C PHE A 63 -3.92 8.21 -14.47
N VAL A 64 -4.06 7.70 -15.68
CA VAL A 64 -4.20 6.28 -15.98
C VAL A 64 -3.29 6.00 -17.17
N THR A 65 -2.51 4.94 -17.08
CA THR A 65 -1.66 4.46 -18.17
C THR A 65 -1.56 2.96 -18.12
N GLN A 66 -0.85 2.38 -19.09
CA GLN A 66 -0.53 0.96 -19.09
C GLN A 66 0.98 0.76 -19.11
N ALA A 67 1.44 -0.22 -18.34
CA ALA A 67 2.82 -0.67 -18.33
C ALA A 67 2.83 -2.19 -18.33
N GLU A 68 3.53 -2.80 -19.29
CA GLU A 68 3.67 -4.26 -19.42
C GLU A 68 2.32 -5.03 -19.38
N GLY A 69 1.30 -4.45 -20.03
CA GLY A 69 -0.03 -5.04 -20.10
C GLY A 69 -0.91 -4.84 -18.85
N ARG A 70 -0.43 -4.13 -17.83
CA ARG A 70 -1.16 -3.84 -16.59
C ARG A 70 -1.60 -2.38 -16.53
N GLY A 71 -2.78 -2.15 -15.96
CA GLY A 71 -3.24 -0.80 -15.63
C GLY A 71 -2.41 -0.19 -14.49
N VAL A 72 -1.88 1.01 -14.72
CA VAL A 72 -1.20 1.83 -13.72
C VAL A 72 -1.95 3.13 -13.57
N TYR A 73 -2.30 3.50 -12.34
CA TYR A 73 -3.12 4.68 -12.11
C TYR A 73 -2.82 5.36 -10.77
N SER A 74 -3.16 6.64 -10.72
CA SER A 74 -3.08 7.41 -9.50
C SER A 74 -4.29 7.16 -8.61
N VAL A 75 -4.08 7.11 -7.29
CA VAL A 75 -5.16 6.98 -6.30
C VAL A 75 -4.94 7.96 -5.16
N CYS A 76 -6.04 8.35 -4.53
CA CYS A 76 -6.02 9.16 -3.29
C CYS A 76 -5.06 10.34 -3.38
N MET A 77 -5.18 11.16 -4.45
CA MET A 77 -4.44 12.42 -4.57
C MET A 77 -4.82 13.35 -3.42
N CYS A 78 -3.81 13.84 -2.71
CA CYS A 78 -3.94 14.71 -1.53
C CYS A 78 -3.27 16.06 -1.82
N PRO A 79 -4.01 17.01 -2.42
CA PRO A 79 -3.49 18.35 -2.74
C PRO A 79 -3.27 19.14 -1.46
N GLY A 80 -2.12 19.82 -1.36
CA GLY A 80 -1.74 20.57 -0.17
C GLY A 80 -1.78 19.73 1.11
N GLY A 81 -1.45 18.45 0.99
CA GLY A 81 -1.55 17.46 2.04
C GLY A 81 -0.20 16.95 2.54
N PHE A 82 -0.22 15.86 3.28
CA PHE A 82 0.95 15.21 3.84
C PHE A 82 0.77 13.69 3.90
N ILE A 83 1.88 12.97 4.04
CA ILE A 83 1.89 11.51 4.20
C ILE A 83 1.67 11.18 5.67
N VAL A 84 0.88 10.16 5.94
CA VAL A 84 0.59 9.67 7.30
C VAL A 84 0.79 8.16 7.38
N PRO A 85 1.26 7.63 8.54
CA PRO A 85 1.25 6.19 8.79
C PRO A 85 -0.19 5.67 8.81
N ALA A 86 -0.39 4.47 8.27
CA ALA A 86 -1.72 3.86 8.15
C ALA A 86 -1.70 2.34 8.41
N ALA A 87 -0.64 1.81 9.02
CA ALA A 87 -0.54 0.39 9.35
C ALA A 87 -1.60 -0.01 10.37
N SER A 88 -2.20 -1.19 10.18
CA SER A 88 -3.21 -1.76 11.08
C SER A 88 -2.63 -2.78 12.06
N GLY A 89 -1.43 -3.30 11.79
CA GLY A 89 -0.75 -4.30 12.59
C GLY A 89 0.60 -3.82 13.14
N PRO A 90 1.14 -4.50 14.16
CA PRO A 90 2.37 -4.07 14.85
C PRO A 90 3.64 -4.24 14.00
N GLU A 91 3.69 -5.24 13.14
CA GLU A 91 4.85 -5.58 12.29
C GLU A 91 4.62 -5.20 10.82
N GLN A 92 3.94 -4.11 10.59
CA GLN A 92 3.53 -3.66 9.27
C GLN A 92 3.86 -2.19 9.09
N VAL A 93 4.21 -1.82 7.87
CA VAL A 93 4.36 -0.43 7.46
C VAL A 93 3.60 -0.20 6.17
N VAL A 94 2.65 0.70 6.25
CA VAL A 94 1.95 1.27 5.09
C VAL A 94 1.72 2.75 5.34
N VAL A 95 1.69 3.54 4.30
CA VAL A 95 1.43 4.97 4.37
C VAL A 95 0.21 5.34 3.53
N ASN A 96 -0.48 6.36 4.00
CA ASN A 96 -1.57 6.98 3.26
C ASN A 96 -1.31 8.49 3.11
N GLY A 97 -2.18 9.20 2.43
CA GLY A 97 -2.15 10.65 2.34
C GLY A 97 -3.35 11.27 3.03
N MET A 98 -3.18 12.50 3.48
CA MET A 98 -4.25 13.30 4.07
C MET A 98 -4.10 14.76 3.67
N SER A 99 -5.19 15.41 3.27
CA SER A 99 -5.24 16.85 3.06
C SER A 99 -5.98 17.50 4.22
N PRO A 100 -5.40 18.54 4.85
CA PRO A 100 -6.16 19.36 5.79
C PRO A 100 -7.26 20.14 5.03
N ALA A 101 -8.27 20.59 5.74
CA ALA A 101 -9.41 21.26 5.14
C ALA A 101 -9.02 22.48 4.27
N ASN A 102 -7.98 23.21 4.68
CA ASN A 102 -7.47 24.38 3.94
C ASN A 102 -6.53 24.02 2.78
N ARG A 103 -6.13 22.74 2.63
CA ARG A 103 -5.17 22.26 1.61
C ARG A 103 -3.92 23.16 1.50
N GLY A 104 -3.44 23.64 2.65
CA GLY A 104 -2.41 24.67 2.76
C GLY A 104 -1.00 24.17 3.04
N SER A 105 -0.78 22.86 3.04
CA SER A 105 0.58 22.31 3.15
C SER A 105 1.42 22.70 1.92
N ARG A 106 2.72 22.79 2.10
CA ARG A 106 3.66 22.98 0.99
C ARG A 106 3.88 21.72 0.14
N TRP A 107 3.28 20.60 0.54
CA TRP A 107 3.36 19.29 -0.10
C TRP A 107 2.05 18.89 -0.76
N SER A 108 2.17 18.03 -1.74
CA SER A 108 1.07 17.27 -2.33
C SER A 108 1.54 15.83 -2.54
N ASN A 109 0.64 14.87 -2.45
CA ASN A 109 1.02 13.48 -2.64
C ASN A 109 -0.11 12.68 -3.29
N SER A 110 0.24 11.57 -3.93
CA SER A 110 -0.69 10.63 -4.55
C SER A 110 -0.12 9.21 -4.51
N GLY A 111 -0.97 8.21 -4.37
CA GLY A 111 -0.60 6.84 -4.67
C GLY A 111 -0.41 6.66 -6.18
N MET A 112 0.56 5.86 -6.56
CA MET A 112 0.72 5.31 -7.90
C MET A 112 0.72 3.80 -7.77
N VAL A 113 -0.27 3.14 -8.32
CA VAL A 113 -0.54 1.73 -8.09
C VAL A 113 -0.71 0.97 -9.40
N VAL A 114 -0.40 -0.32 -9.33
CA VAL A 114 -0.66 -1.31 -10.37
C VAL A 114 -1.57 -2.39 -9.81
N GLU A 115 -2.44 -2.93 -10.64
CA GLU A 115 -3.33 -4.02 -10.25
C GLU A 115 -2.59 -5.35 -10.21
N ILE A 116 -2.77 -6.09 -9.13
CA ILE A 116 -2.28 -7.46 -8.91
C ILE A 116 -3.49 -8.36 -8.79
N GLN A 117 -3.53 -9.41 -9.63
CA GLN A 117 -4.59 -10.41 -9.63
C GLN A 117 -4.17 -11.64 -8.81
N PRO A 118 -5.12 -12.44 -8.29
CA PRO A 118 -4.80 -13.68 -7.57
C PRO A 118 -3.92 -14.63 -8.39
N GLU A 119 -4.11 -14.70 -9.71
CA GLU A 119 -3.36 -15.54 -10.64
C GLU A 119 -1.87 -15.15 -10.73
N ASP A 120 -1.55 -13.89 -10.47
CA ASP A 120 -0.16 -13.41 -10.47
C ASP A 120 0.64 -14.02 -9.31
N LEU A 121 -0.02 -14.33 -8.21
CA LEU A 121 0.61 -14.91 -7.01
C LEU A 121 1.00 -16.38 -7.20
N GLY A 122 0.57 -17.01 -8.29
CA GLY A 122 1.05 -18.32 -8.74
C GLY A 122 2.47 -18.27 -9.31
N ASN A 123 2.94 -17.12 -9.74
CA ASN A 123 4.30 -16.91 -10.26
C ASN A 123 5.32 -16.84 -9.13
N GLU A 124 6.42 -17.57 -9.23
CA GLU A 124 7.47 -17.58 -8.20
C GLU A 124 8.05 -16.20 -7.89
N GLU A 125 8.11 -15.32 -8.88
CA GLU A 125 8.60 -13.93 -8.74
C GLU A 125 7.74 -13.07 -7.81
N LEU A 126 6.44 -13.33 -7.72
CA LEU A 126 5.50 -12.64 -6.83
C LEU A 126 5.19 -13.44 -5.55
N LYS A 127 5.67 -14.67 -5.47
CA LYS A 127 5.46 -15.55 -4.33
C LYS A 127 6.41 -15.17 -3.19
N MET A 128 6.07 -14.13 -2.47
CA MET A 128 6.72 -13.78 -1.21
C MET A 128 6.35 -14.83 -0.16
N ARG A 129 7.20 -15.84 0.00
CA ARG A 129 6.96 -16.88 1.00
C ARG A 129 7.90 -16.69 2.18
N ASN A 130 7.35 -16.25 3.30
CA ASN A 130 8.01 -16.27 4.59
C ASN A 130 7.44 -17.44 5.41
N GLU A 131 8.27 -18.45 5.71
CA GLU A 131 7.84 -19.64 6.45
C GLU A 131 7.36 -19.33 7.87
N GLU A 132 7.97 -18.34 8.54
CA GLU A 132 7.56 -17.88 9.86
C GLU A 132 6.16 -17.26 9.82
N LEU A 133 5.89 -16.42 8.84
CA LEU A 133 4.58 -15.81 8.66
C LEU A 133 3.51 -16.87 8.29
N ALA A 134 3.86 -17.83 7.45
CA ALA A 134 2.96 -18.94 7.10
C ALA A 134 2.57 -19.76 8.34
N ALA A 135 3.52 -20.07 9.22
CA ALA A 135 3.23 -20.78 10.47
C ALA A 135 2.31 -19.98 11.41
N GLN A 136 2.52 -18.65 11.51
CA GLN A 136 1.64 -17.78 12.28
C GLN A 136 0.22 -17.71 11.70
N GLN A 137 0.07 -17.73 10.39
CA GLN A 137 -1.21 -17.74 9.70
C GLN A 137 -1.98 -19.05 9.97
N ASP A 138 -1.29 -20.18 9.90
CA ASP A 138 -1.87 -21.49 10.25
C ASP A 138 -2.34 -21.52 11.73
N GLU A 139 -1.52 -21.03 12.64
CA GLU A 139 -1.87 -20.94 14.06
C GLU A 139 -3.10 -20.07 14.29
N GLN A 140 -3.19 -18.91 13.63
CA GLN A 140 -4.36 -18.03 13.71
C GLN A 140 -5.64 -18.71 13.23
N LEU A 141 -5.59 -19.45 12.11
CA LEU A 141 -6.74 -20.18 11.59
C LEU A 141 -7.16 -21.33 12.53
N MET A 142 -6.20 -22.07 13.07
CA MET A 142 -6.46 -23.15 14.03
C MET A 142 -7.04 -22.61 15.35
N ALA A 143 -6.63 -21.43 15.79
CA ALA A 143 -7.23 -20.77 16.96
C ALA A 143 -8.70 -20.38 16.73
N LEU A 144 -9.07 -20.05 15.50
CA LEU A 144 -10.46 -19.73 15.12
C LEU A 144 -11.33 -20.99 14.93
N ASN A 145 -10.74 -22.07 14.44
CA ASN A 145 -11.40 -23.37 14.27
C ASN A 145 -10.42 -24.54 14.44
N PRO A 146 -10.34 -25.12 15.65
CA PRO A 146 -9.41 -26.23 15.95
C PRO A 146 -9.66 -27.53 15.16
N ASN A 147 -10.79 -27.65 14.46
CA ASN A 147 -11.13 -28.84 13.69
C ASN A 147 -10.65 -28.80 12.23
N LEU A 148 -9.93 -27.74 11.83
CA LEU A 148 -9.37 -27.61 10.49
C LEU A 148 -8.30 -28.69 10.24
N LYS A 149 -8.43 -29.36 9.10
CA LYS A 149 -7.43 -30.33 8.63
C LYS A 149 -6.31 -29.60 7.86
N SER A 150 -5.13 -30.19 7.79
CA SER A 150 -3.99 -29.62 7.06
C SER A 150 -4.31 -29.32 5.59
N SER A 151 -5.13 -30.13 4.92
CA SER A 151 -5.57 -29.87 3.54
C SER A 151 -6.44 -28.63 3.43
N GLN A 152 -7.32 -28.39 4.41
CA GLN A 152 -8.17 -27.20 4.45
C GLN A 152 -7.35 -25.94 4.76
N LEU A 153 -6.38 -26.02 5.68
CA LEU A 153 -5.44 -24.92 5.95
C LEU A 153 -4.67 -24.54 4.69
N SER A 154 -4.16 -25.52 3.96
CA SER A 154 -3.45 -25.28 2.70
C SER A 154 -4.34 -24.61 1.66
N GLU A 155 -5.59 -25.06 1.49
CA GLU A 155 -6.54 -24.45 0.55
C GLU A 155 -6.90 -23.02 0.95
N ILE A 156 -7.23 -22.79 2.23
CA ILE A 156 -7.54 -21.44 2.73
C ILE A 156 -6.39 -20.48 2.47
N ASN A 157 -5.17 -20.86 2.84
CA ASN A 157 -4.02 -19.98 2.72
C ASN A 157 -3.56 -19.75 1.27
N SER A 158 -3.60 -20.82 0.44
CA SER A 158 -3.09 -20.71 -0.94
C SER A 158 -4.11 -20.12 -1.92
N GLN A 159 -5.39 -20.19 -1.64
CA GLN A 159 -6.45 -19.73 -2.54
C GLN A 159 -7.24 -18.57 -1.95
N LEU A 160 -7.96 -18.80 -0.84
CA LEU A 160 -8.91 -17.80 -0.33
C LEU A 160 -8.24 -16.57 0.27
N LEU A 161 -7.13 -16.74 0.97
CA LEU A 161 -6.40 -15.65 1.63
C LEU A 161 -5.09 -15.27 0.94
N SER A 162 -4.79 -15.80 -0.23
CA SER A 162 -3.52 -15.60 -0.94
C SER A 162 -3.17 -14.11 -1.14
N VAL A 163 -4.11 -13.31 -1.58
CA VAL A 163 -3.91 -11.86 -1.81
C VAL A 163 -3.74 -11.10 -0.49
N LEU A 164 -4.45 -11.50 0.56
CA LEU A 164 -4.27 -10.94 1.90
C LEU A 164 -2.87 -11.24 2.44
N HIS A 165 -2.39 -12.46 2.28
CA HIS A 165 -1.05 -12.86 2.70
C HIS A 165 0.05 -12.11 1.95
N PHE A 166 -0.12 -11.93 0.64
CA PHE A 166 0.79 -11.12 -0.17
C PHE A 166 0.86 -9.68 0.35
N GLN A 167 -0.28 -9.06 0.65
CA GLN A 167 -0.32 -7.72 1.22
C GLN A 167 0.41 -7.65 2.57
N GLU A 168 0.16 -8.60 3.45
CA GLU A 168 0.77 -8.67 4.78
C GLU A 168 2.29 -8.83 4.71
N GLU A 169 2.76 -9.70 3.82
CA GLU A 169 4.20 -9.90 3.62
C GLU A 169 4.86 -8.64 3.06
N LEU A 170 4.25 -7.96 2.09
CA LEU A 170 4.79 -6.72 1.54
C LEU A 170 4.91 -5.62 2.62
N GLU A 171 3.89 -5.45 3.45
CA GLU A 171 3.89 -4.50 4.56
C GLU A 171 4.94 -4.87 5.63
N ARG A 172 5.12 -6.17 5.89
CA ARG A 172 6.14 -6.70 6.80
C ARG A 172 7.56 -6.48 6.26
N GLN A 173 7.80 -6.71 4.98
CA GLN A 173 9.10 -6.42 4.36
C GLN A 173 9.47 -4.94 4.48
N CYS A 174 8.54 -4.04 4.29
CA CYS A 174 8.74 -2.61 4.51
C CYS A 174 9.13 -2.29 5.97
N TRP A 175 8.52 -2.98 6.94
CA TRP A 175 8.83 -2.82 8.36
C TRP A 175 10.22 -3.37 8.71
N LEU A 176 10.61 -4.53 8.17
CA LEU A 176 11.92 -5.14 8.38
C LEU A 176 13.05 -4.28 7.84
N GLN A 177 12.91 -3.73 6.63
CA GLN A 177 13.92 -2.89 5.99
C GLN A 177 14.34 -1.69 6.83
N ARG A 178 13.46 -1.20 7.72
CA ARG A 178 13.71 -0.01 8.54
C ARG A 178 13.97 -0.32 10.01
N GLY A 179 14.52 -1.49 10.29
CA GLY A 179 14.91 -1.88 11.64
C GLY A 179 13.72 -2.03 12.59
N ARG A 180 12.61 -2.54 12.07
CA ARG A 180 11.37 -2.82 12.83
C ARG A 180 10.74 -1.56 13.44
N ARG A 181 10.70 -0.48 12.67
CA ARG A 181 10.09 0.80 13.05
C ARG A 181 8.94 1.16 12.12
N GLN A 182 8.06 2.05 12.59
CA GLN A 182 6.96 2.62 11.79
C GLN A 182 7.48 3.72 10.83
N THR A 183 8.57 3.45 10.14
CA THR A 183 9.23 4.35 9.21
C THR A 183 9.21 3.72 7.82
N ALA A 184 8.44 4.29 6.90
CA ALA A 184 8.33 3.75 5.56
C ALA A 184 9.67 3.89 4.79
N PRO A 185 10.07 2.85 4.05
CA PRO A 185 11.21 2.95 3.14
C PRO A 185 10.89 3.93 2.02
N ALA A 186 11.87 4.75 1.63
CA ALA A 186 11.71 5.74 0.58
C ALA A 186 12.96 5.89 -0.28
N GLN A 187 12.73 6.38 -1.49
CA GLN A 187 13.77 6.62 -2.48
C GLN A 187 13.40 7.86 -3.30
N ARG A 188 14.40 8.56 -3.82
CA ARG A 188 14.16 9.61 -4.81
C ARG A 188 13.61 9.00 -6.10
N MET A 189 12.56 9.59 -6.64
CA MET A 189 11.93 9.13 -7.88
C MET A 189 12.94 9.06 -9.05
N LEU A 190 13.83 10.04 -9.15
CA LEU A 190 14.87 10.07 -10.21
C LEU A 190 15.85 8.91 -10.07
N ASP A 191 16.24 8.54 -8.84
CA ASP A 191 17.16 7.43 -8.61
C ASP A 191 16.46 6.09 -8.88
N PHE A 192 15.21 5.96 -8.46
CA PHE A 192 14.37 4.80 -8.76
C PHE A 192 14.27 4.57 -10.28
N THR A 193 13.93 5.59 -11.07
CA THR A 193 13.85 5.47 -12.54
C THR A 193 15.18 5.13 -13.21
N ARG A 194 16.29 5.49 -12.56
CA ARG A 194 17.66 5.18 -13.02
C ARG A 194 18.21 3.87 -12.46
N LYS A 195 17.42 3.13 -11.70
CA LYS A 195 17.82 1.89 -11.00
C LYS A 195 19.04 2.07 -10.11
N LYS A 196 19.09 3.18 -9.36
CA LYS A 196 20.16 3.53 -8.42
C LYS A 196 19.61 3.68 -7.02
N LEU A 197 20.41 3.36 -6.01
CA LEU A 197 20.08 3.67 -4.63
C LEU A 197 20.21 5.18 -4.38
N SER A 198 19.31 5.73 -3.55
CA SER A 198 19.43 7.09 -3.06
C SER A 198 20.32 7.10 -1.81
N TYR A 199 21.16 8.11 -1.70
CA TYR A 199 22.03 8.31 -0.53
C TYR A 199 21.50 9.38 0.42
N ASP A 200 20.53 10.17 -0.02
CA ASP A 200 19.82 11.18 0.74
C ASP A 200 18.37 11.29 0.27
N LEU A 201 17.54 11.91 1.08
CA LEU A 201 16.15 12.23 0.74
C LEU A 201 15.94 13.73 0.82
N PRO A 202 15.14 14.32 -0.07
CA PRO A 202 14.72 15.70 0.07
C PRO A 202 13.84 15.86 1.31
N GLU A 203 13.59 17.11 1.71
CA GLU A 203 12.54 17.37 2.69
C GLU A 203 11.21 16.74 2.27
N SER A 204 10.46 16.25 3.23
CA SER A 204 9.20 15.55 3.07
C SER A 204 8.25 15.94 4.20
N SER A 205 6.97 15.76 3.98
CA SER A 205 5.96 15.93 5.02
C SER A 205 5.98 14.80 6.07
N TYR A 206 6.67 13.72 5.76
CA TYR A 206 6.84 12.52 6.57
C TYR A 206 8.34 12.29 6.80
N SER A 207 8.71 11.59 7.85
CA SER A 207 10.10 11.22 8.11
C SER A 207 10.38 9.79 7.62
N PRO A 208 10.62 9.60 6.32
CA PRO A 208 10.89 8.29 5.75
C PRO A 208 12.33 7.85 6.04
N GLY A 209 12.64 6.61 5.72
CA GLY A 209 13.99 6.11 5.74
C GLY A 209 14.46 5.69 4.34
N LEU A 210 15.75 5.83 4.07
CA LEU A 210 16.34 5.34 2.80
C LEU A 210 16.13 3.83 2.65
N ILE A 211 15.82 3.39 1.44
CA ILE A 211 15.88 1.97 1.07
C ILE A 211 17.35 1.54 1.14
N SER A 212 17.62 0.45 1.82
CA SER A 212 18.96 -0.14 1.99
C SER A 212 19.09 -1.44 1.22
#